data_11955272e22b267b02508a7350490797
#
_entry.id   11955272e22b267b02508a7350490797
#
_cell.length_a   1.000
_cell.length_b   1.000
_cell.length_c   1.000
_cell.angle_alpha   90.00
_cell.angle_beta   90.00
_cell.angle_gamma   90.00
#
_symmetry.space_group_name_H-M   'P 1'
#
loop_
_entity.id
_entity.type
_entity.pdbx_description
1 polymer ?
#
loop_
_entity_poly.entity_id
_entity_poly.type
_entity_poly.pdbx_seq_one_letter_code
_entity_poly.pdbx_strand_id
1 'polypeptide(L)'
;PNEIDRYSQRMDHLHSAIFERAEVKYLKVPDGYFAQMSKFLPHHYTLRGYWLQGELIGFVSYHFDHSIMKCQYFGLDRQVRDTLPIYQYLLIDAIAAGLERTGIRTIEYGRTASEMKSAVGAEPHSLYALVKHRNPIKNQLVDVFVQWLHPVQFERRHVFKS
;
A
#
# COMPACT_ATOMS: atom_id res chain seq x y z
N PRO A 1 -22.79 -14.46 -1.25
CA PRO A 1 -22.80 -13.02 -1.29
C PRO A 1 -21.97 -12.59 -0.13
N ASN A 2 -20.82 -12.16 -0.50
CA ASN A 2 -19.70 -12.14 0.41
C ASN A 2 -19.84 -10.94 1.32
N GLU A 3 -19.51 -11.11 2.58
CA GLU A 3 -19.38 -10.05 3.58
C GLU A 3 -18.62 -8.84 3.01
N ILE A 4 -17.63 -9.08 2.14
CA ILE A 4 -16.86 -8.09 1.41
C ILE A 4 -17.74 -7.16 0.54
N ASP A 5 -18.79 -7.69 -0.13
CA ASP A 5 -19.66 -6.87 -0.96
C ASP A 5 -20.42 -5.82 -0.12
N ARG A 6 -20.78 -6.17 1.11
CA ARG A 6 -21.42 -5.26 2.05
C ARG A 6 -20.56 -4.04 2.38
N TYR A 7 -19.23 -4.21 2.40
CA TYR A 7 -18.30 -3.15 2.75
C TYR A 7 -17.63 -2.49 1.54
N SER A 8 -17.98 -2.88 0.31
CA SER A 8 -17.34 -2.40 -0.92
C SER A 8 -17.33 -0.87 -1.01
N GLN A 9 -18.49 -0.23 -0.90
CA GLN A 9 -18.59 1.25 -0.95
C GLN A 9 -17.80 1.93 0.17
N ARG A 10 -17.79 1.33 1.38
CA ARG A 10 -17.03 1.88 2.50
C ARG A 10 -15.53 1.79 2.25
N MET A 11 -15.04 0.67 1.69
CA MET A 11 -13.63 0.52 1.30
C MET A 11 -13.22 1.52 0.22
N ASP A 12 -14.05 1.73 -0.80
CA ASP A 12 -13.79 2.72 -1.85
C ASP A 12 -13.68 4.13 -1.27
N HIS A 13 -14.58 4.48 -0.33
CA HIS A 13 -14.53 5.77 0.37
C HIS A 13 -13.25 5.93 1.20
N LEU A 14 -12.91 4.94 2.01
CA LEU A 14 -11.71 4.94 2.86
C LEU A 14 -10.42 5.06 2.03
N HIS A 15 -10.35 4.36 0.89
CA HIS A 15 -9.20 4.46 -0.01
C HIS A 15 -9.13 5.82 -0.72
N SER A 16 -10.25 6.33 -1.20
CA SER A 16 -10.33 7.65 -1.86
C SER A 16 -9.86 8.77 -0.93
N ALA A 17 -10.21 8.71 0.35
CA ALA A 17 -9.77 9.69 1.35
C ALA A 17 -8.23 9.75 1.51
N ILE A 18 -7.55 8.62 1.32
CA ILE A 18 -6.07 8.55 1.31
C ILE A 18 -5.52 9.03 -0.03
N PHE A 19 -6.11 8.57 -1.14
CA PHE A 19 -5.66 8.91 -2.48
C PHE A 19 -5.72 10.43 -2.75
N GLU A 20 -6.76 11.10 -2.27
CA GLU A 20 -6.93 12.55 -2.46
C GLU A 20 -5.81 13.38 -1.82
N ARG A 21 -5.17 12.86 -0.78
CA ARG A 21 -4.07 13.51 -0.04
C ARG A 21 -2.68 13.10 -0.50
N ALA A 22 -2.58 12.07 -1.33
CA ALA A 22 -1.30 11.64 -1.81
C ALA A 22 -0.64 12.74 -2.65
N GLU A 23 0.61 13.06 -2.37
CA GLU A 23 1.40 14.04 -3.14
C GLU A 23 1.52 13.61 -4.59
N VAL A 24 1.63 12.31 -4.84
CA VAL A 24 1.70 11.75 -6.20
C VAL A 24 0.50 10.84 -6.43
N LYS A 25 -0.38 11.27 -7.34
CA LYS A 25 -1.59 10.54 -7.74
C LYS A 25 -1.32 9.76 -9.02
N TYR A 26 -0.97 8.49 -8.92
CA TYR A 26 -0.70 7.67 -10.11
C TYR A 26 -1.98 7.21 -10.80
N LEU A 27 -2.76 6.37 -10.13
CA LEU A 27 -4.00 5.81 -10.67
C LEU A 27 -5.02 5.69 -9.54
N LYS A 28 -6.20 6.23 -9.76
CA LYS A 28 -7.35 5.96 -8.90
C LYS A 28 -7.90 4.59 -9.28
N VAL A 29 -8.05 3.71 -8.30
CA VAL A 29 -8.73 2.43 -8.54
C VAL A 29 -10.22 2.68 -8.77
N PRO A 30 -10.86 1.92 -9.68
CA PRO A 30 -12.30 2.05 -9.92
C PRO A 30 -13.11 1.59 -8.69
N ASP A 31 -14.33 2.10 -8.60
CA ASP A 31 -15.26 1.69 -7.55
C ASP A 31 -15.55 0.18 -7.62
N GLY A 32 -15.64 -0.47 -6.48
CA GLY A 32 -15.82 -1.92 -6.37
C GLY A 32 -14.55 -2.74 -6.62
N TYR A 33 -13.41 -2.11 -6.87
CA TYR A 33 -12.13 -2.80 -7.18
C TYR A 33 -11.78 -3.85 -6.14
N PHE A 34 -11.87 -3.52 -4.85
CA PHE A 34 -11.45 -4.40 -3.75
C PHE A 34 -12.32 -5.65 -3.66
N ALA A 35 -13.62 -5.49 -3.80
CA ALA A 35 -14.57 -6.61 -3.81
C ALA A 35 -14.38 -7.51 -5.04
N GLN A 36 -14.15 -6.91 -6.21
CA GLN A 36 -13.89 -7.67 -7.44
C GLN A 36 -12.57 -8.44 -7.37
N MET A 37 -11.49 -7.81 -6.92
CA MET A 37 -10.20 -8.49 -6.75
C MET A 37 -10.29 -9.70 -5.84
N SER A 38 -11.02 -9.58 -4.72
CA SER A 38 -11.24 -10.69 -3.81
C SER A 38 -12.01 -11.85 -4.42
N LYS A 39 -12.94 -11.57 -5.35
CA LYS A 39 -13.69 -12.61 -6.08
C LYS A 39 -12.88 -13.28 -7.18
N PHE A 40 -12.12 -12.49 -7.95
CA PHE A 40 -11.38 -13.02 -9.10
C PHE A 40 -10.06 -13.67 -8.71
N LEU A 41 -9.47 -13.28 -7.58
CA LEU A 41 -8.18 -13.80 -7.12
C LEU A 41 -8.25 -14.34 -5.67
N PRO A 42 -9.16 -15.27 -5.35
CA PRO A 42 -9.45 -15.70 -3.98
C PRO A 42 -8.24 -16.33 -3.26
N HIS A 43 -7.27 -16.88 -4.01
CA HIS A 43 -6.05 -17.48 -3.45
C HIS A 43 -4.84 -16.54 -3.43
N HIS A 44 -4.90 -15.46 -4.21
CA HIS A 44 -3.81 -14.50 -4.40
C HIS A 44 -4.10 -13.12 -3.84
N TYR A 45 -5.31 -12.89 -3.36
CA TYR A 45 -5.73 -11.60 -2.84
C TYR A 45 -6.55 -11.75 -1.56
N THR A 46 -6.18 -11.00 -0.54
CA THR A 46 -6.89 -10.99 0.74
C THR A 46 -7.07 -9.56 1.22
N LEU A 47 -8.22 -9.30 1.82
CA LEU A 47 -8.55 -8.07 2.50
C LEU A 47 -8.57 -8.31 4.01
N ARG A 48 -7.94 -7.43 4.76
CA ARG A 48 -8.03 -7.40 6.22
C ARG A 48 -8.67 -6.09 6.64
N GLY A 49 -9.80 -6.15 7.30
CA GLY A 49 -10.55 -5.00 7.79
C GLY A 49 -10.30 -4.72 9.27
N TYR A 50 -10.45 -3.45 9.66
CA TYR A 50 -10.30 -2.97 11.02
C TYR A 50 -11.57 -2.26 11.45
N TRP A 51 -12.12 -2.67 12.57
CA TRP A 51 -13.40 -2.16 13.08
C TRP A 51 -13.23 -1.47 14.42
N LEU A 52 -13.96 -0.38 14.58
CA LEU A 52 -14.12 0.31 15.86
C LEU A 52 -15.62 0.51 16.10
N GLN A 53 -16.13 0.04 17.22
CA GLN A 53 -17.55 0.16 17.59
C GLN A 53 -18.53 -0.33 16.50
N GLY A 54 -18.13 -1.38 15.75
CA GLY A 54 -18.95 -1.97 14.68
C GLY A 54 -18.82 -1.29 13.31
N GLU A 55 -18.07 -0.20 13.21
CA GLU A 55 -17.80 0.53 11.98
C GLU A 55 -16.48 0.10 11.36
N LEU A 56 -16.42 -0.10 10.03
CA LEU A 56 -15.18 -0.34 9.30
C LEU A 56 -14.40 0.97 9.20
N ILE A 57 -13.34 1.09 10.00
CA ILE A 57 -12.49 2.30 10.09
C ILE A 57 -11.25 2.22 9.20
N GLY A 58 -10.89 1.04 8.74
CA GLY A 58 -9.73 0.85 7.88
C GLY A 58 -9.69 -0.53 7.26
N PHE A 59 -8.88 -0.66 6.22
CA PHE A 59 -8.58 -1.94 5.61
C PHE A 59 -7.20 -1.91 4.94
N VAL A 60 -6.65 -3.08 4.71
CA VAL A 60 -5.46 -3.29 3.89
C VAL A 60 -5.69 -4.45 2.93
N SER A 61 -5.13 -4.36 1.73
CA SER A 61 -5.13 -5.43 0.75
C SER A 61 -3.75 -6.07 0.63
N TYR A 62 -3.72 -7.37 0.66
CA TYR A 62 -2.54 -8.19 0.45
C TYR A 62 -2.64 -8.95 -0.87
N HIS A 63 -1.61 -8.85 -1.66
CA HIS A 63 -1.44 -9.65 -2.86
C HIS A 63 -0.32 -10.67 -2.63
N PHE A 64 -0.59 -11.94 -2.95
CA PHE A 64 0.35 -13.04 -2.75
C PHE A 64 0.87 -13.54 -4.08
N ASP A 65 2.18 -13.54 -4.21
CA ASP A 65 2.89 -14.03 -5.38
C ASP A 65 4.05 -14.92 -4.92
N HIS A 66 3.90 -16.24 -5.10
CA HIS A 66 4.86 -17.24 -4.61
C HIS A 66 5.19 -17.05 -3.11
N SER A 67 6.39 -16.60 -2.80
CA SER A 67 6.85 -16.38 -1.42
C SER A 67 6.80 -14.91 -0.98
N ILE A 68 6.15 -14.04 -1.76
CA ILE A 68 6.07 -12.61 -1.51
C ILE A 68 4.64 -12.23 -1.16
N MET A 69 4.47 -11.48 -0.09
CA MET A 69 3.23 -10.79 0.26
C MET A 69 3.41 -9.29 0.01
N LYS A 70 2.58 -8.72 -0.86
CA LYS A 70 2.61 -7.29 -1.19
C LYS A 70 1.46 -6.56 -0.48
N CYS A 71 1.78 -5.61 0.38
CA CYS A 71 0.82 -4.65 0.93
C CYS A 71 0.54 -3.58 -0.12
N GLN A 72 -0.55 -3.73 -0.88
CA GLN A 72 -0.75 -2.96 -2.10
C GLN A 72 -1.55 -1.69 -1.88
N TYR A 73 -2.73 -1.82 -1.28
CA TYR A 73 -3.63 -0.71 -1.01
C TYR A 73 -4.12 -0.76 0.43
N PHE A 74 -4.40 0.40 0.95
CA PHE A 74 -5.08 0.54 2.24
C PHE A 74 -6.04 1.73 2.20
N GLY A 75 -7.03 1.70 3.07
CA GLY A 75 -7.93 2.78 3.33
C GLY A 75 -8.03 3.02 4.82
N LEU A 76 -8.12 4.27 5.25
CA LEU A 76 -8.25 4.64 6.65
C LEU A 76 -9.26 5.77 6.82
N ASP A 77 -10.07 5.67 7.86
CA ASP A 77 -10.92 6.75 8.30
C ASP A 77 -10.06 7.93 8.77
N ARG A 78 -10.46 9.11 8.32
CA ARG A 78 -9.70 10.34 8.57
C ARG A 78 -9.61 10.68 10.06
N GLN A 79 -10.71 10.56 10.79
CA GLN A 79 -10.77 10.90 12.21
C GLN A 79 -9.93 9.92 13.04
N VAL A 80 -10.03 8.64 12.72
CA VAL A 80 -9.29 7.60 13.42
C VAL A 80 -7.80 7.71 13.16
N ARG A 81 -7.39 8.01 11.93
CA ARG A 81 -5.99 8.19 11.56
C ARG A 81 -5.31 9.29 12.36
N ASP A 82 -6.00 10.39 12.60
CA ASP A 82 -5.44 11.57 13.27
C ASP A 82 -5.42 11.40 14.81
N THR A 83 -6.15 10.42 15.36
CA THR A 83 -6.26 10.16 16.80
C THR A 83 -5.56 8.89 17.27
N LEU A 84 -5.40 7.89 16.42
CA LEU A 84 -4.79 6.60 16.75
C LEU A 84 -3.58 6.29 15.86
N PRO A 85 -2.56 5.58 16.35
CA PRO A 85 -1.40 5.16 15.56
C PRO A 85 -1.72 3.99 14.62
N ILE A 86 -2.88 4.06 13.93
CA ILE A 86 -3.44 2.94 13.17
C ILE A 86 -2.53 2.52 12.01
N TYR A 87 -1.77 3.46 11.43
CA TYR A 87 -0.85 3.12 10.34
C TYR A 87 0.29 2.20 10.82
N GLN A 88 0.82 2.44 12.03
CA GLN A 88 1.82 1.55 12.62
C GLN A 88 1.22 0.16 12.90
N TYR A 89 -0.03 0.15 13.36
CA TYR A 89 -0.78 -1.09 13.57
C TYR A 89 -0.91 -1.90 12.28
N LEU A 90 -1.24 -1.25 11.15
CA LEU A 90 -1.31 -1.89 9.83
C LEU A 90 0.04 -2.52 9.42
N LEU A 91 1.15 -1.85 9.70
CA LEU A 91 2.47 -2.36 9.35
C LEU A 91 2.84 -3.60 10.17
N ILE A 92 2.55 -3.59 11.48
CA ILE A 92 2.80 -4.74 12.37
C ILE A 92 1.85 -5.89 12.04
N ASP A 93 0.58 -5.61 11.79
CA ASP A 93 -0.40 -6.62 11.43
C ASP A 93 -0.10 -7.29 10.08
N ALA A 94 0.54 -6.56 9.15
CA ALA A 94 1.05 -7.17 7.92
C ALA A 94 2.15 -8.21 8.19
N ILE A 95 3.00 -7.98 9.20
CA ILE A 95 4.00 -9.00 9.62
C ILE A 95 3.27 -10.23 10.15
N ALA A 96 2.30 -10.05 11.03
CA ALA A 96 1.50 -11.15 11.56
C ALA A 96 0.81 -11.93 10.45
N ALA A 97 0.16 -11.23 9.51
CA ALA A 97 -0.49 -11.86 8.35
C ALA A 97 0.47 -12.65 7.46
N GLY A 98 1.70 -12.16 7.27
CA GLY A 98 2.73 -12.88 6.54
C GLY A 98 3.21 -14.15 7.26
N LEU A 99 3.33 -14.09 8.59
CA LEU A 99 3.73 -15.24 9.42
C LEU A 99 2.63 -16.31 9.52
N GLU A 100 1.37 -15.92 9.47
CA GLU A 100 0.22 -16.83 9.45
C GLU A 100 0.15 -17.69 8.18
N ARG A 101 0.77 -17.22 7.09
CA ARG A 101 0.69 -17.90 5.78
C ARG A 101 1.98 -18.67 5.47
N THR A 102 1.87 -19.98 5.39
CA THR A 102 2.99 -20.86 5.04
C THR A 102 3.60 -20.50 3.69
N GLY A 103 4.93 -20.39 3.64
CA GLY A 103 5.69 -20.14 2.40
C GLY A 103 6.00 -18.67 2.12
N ILE A 104 5.41 -17.71 2.84
CA ILE A 104 5.80 -16.30 2.72
C ILE A 104 7.18 -16.10 3.36
N ARG A 105 8.07 -15.46 2.61
CA ARG A 105 9.45 -15.14 3.02
C ARG A 105 9.73 -13.65 2.99
N THR A 106 8.95 -12.90 2.21
CA THR A 106 9.16 -11.47 2.01
C THR A 106 7.84 -10.72 2.09
N ILE A 107 7.84 -9.58 2.77
CA ILE A 107 6.71 -8.65 2.84
C ILE A 107 7.15 -7.35 2.17
N GLU A 108 6.46 -6.95 1.11
CA GLU A 108 6.68 -5.70 0.41
C GLU A 108 5.64 -4.66 0.84
N TYR A 109 6.09 -3.58 1.45
CA TYR A 109 5.21 -2.50 1.93
C TYR A 109 4.94 -1.39 0.89
N GLY A 110 5.46 -1.52 -0.33
CA GLY A 110 5.33 -0.50 -1.36
C GLY A 110 6.23 0.72 -1.14
N ARG A 111 6.01 1.78 -1.93
CA ARG A 111 7.00 2.86 -2.15
C ARG A 111 6.94 4.06 -1.20
N THR A 112 5.85 4.30 -0.52
CA THR A 112 5.63 5.50 0.30
C THR A 112 5.90 5.26 1.78
N ALA A 113 6.03 6.33 2.58
CA ALA A 113 6.17 6.30 4.03
C ALA A 113 7.37 5.44 4.51
N SER A 114 8.53 5.59 3.87
CA SER A 114 9.73 4.79 4.13
C SER A 114 10.21 4.88 5.57
N GLU A 115 10.13 6.05 6.20
CA GLU A 115 10.49 6.26 7.60
C GLU A 115 9.65 5.38 8.55
N MET A 116 8.32 5.38 8.37
CA MET A 116 7.41 4.58 9.19
C MET A 116 7.63 3.08 9.00
N LYS A 117 7.94 2.65 7.78
CA LYS A 117 8.24 1.25 7.46
C LYS A 117 9.57 0.81 8.04
N SER A 118 10.58 1.67 8.04
CA SER A 118 11.84 1.37 8.70
C SER A 118 11.68 1.18 10.22
N ALA A 119 10.66 1.82 10.83
CA ALA A 119 10.33 1.62 12.24
C ALA A 119 9.78 0.23 12.58
N VAL A 120 9.40 -0.58 11.60
CA VAL A 120 9.03 -2.00 11.77
C VAL A 120 10.09 -2.95 11.18
N GLY A 121 11.31 -2.45 10.94
CA GLY A 121 12.42 -3.24 10.44
C GLY A 121 12.45 -3.44 8.92
N ALA A 122 11.62 -2.74 8.15
CA ALA A 122 11.67 -2.85 6.69
C ALA A 122 12.95 -2.21 6.13
N GLU A 123 13.55 -2.88 5.16
CA GLU A 123 14.72 -2.41 4.45
C GLU A 123 14.35 -1.80 3.10
N PRO A 124 14.94 -0.65 2.73
CA PRO A 124 14.68 -0.03 1.44
C PRO A 124 15.40 -0.78 0.32
N HIS A 125 14.68 -1.08 -0.75
CA HIS A 125 15.23 -1.58 -2.00
C HIS A 125 15.04 -0.56 -3.11
N SER A 126 16.07 -0.35 -3.92
CA SER A 126 16.01 0.56 -5.06
C SER A 126 15.06 0.01 -6.13
N LEU A 127 14.16 0.86 -6.61
CA LEU A 127 13.29 0.59 -7.73
C LEU A 127 13.71 1.47 -8.91
N TYR A 128 13.63 0.93 -10.11
CA TYR A 128 13.97 1.63 -11.34
C TYR A 128 12.71 1.77 -12.21
N ALA A 129 12.50 2.95 -12.75
CA ALA A 129 11.46 3.21 -13.74
C ALA A 129 12.13 3.50 -15.10
N LEU A 130 11.75 2.75 -16.11
CA LEU A 130 12.17 3.00 -17.49
C LEU A 130 11.12 3.87 -18.17
N VAL A 131 11.52 5.05 -18.61
CA VAL A 131 10.61 6.00 -19.28
C VAL A 131 11.10 6.23 -20.72
N LYS A 132 10.18 6.04 -21.67
CA LYS A 132 10.43 6.29 -23.09
C LYS A 132 9.25 7.02 -23.72
N HIS A 133 9.51 8.13 -24.39
CA HIS A 133 8.47 8.84 -25.14
C HIS A 133 8.43 8.32 -26.59
N ARG A 134 7.22 8.14 -27.14
CA ARG A 134 7.02 7.66 -28.52
C ARG A 134 7.63 8.57 -29.59
N ASN A 135 7.59 9.89 -29.38
CA ASN A 135 8.21 10.87 -30.28
C ASN A 135 9.70 11.00 -29.92
N PRO A 136 10.64 10.78 -30.87
CA PRO A 136 12.09 10.80 -30.60
C PRO A 136 12.60 12.17 -30.12
N ILE A 137 12.05 13.27 -30.62
CA ILE A 137 12.44 14.62 -30.19
C ILE A 137 12.05 14.86 -28.72
N LYS A 138 10.83 14.47 -28.34
CA LYS A 138 10.39 14.57 -26.94
C LYS A 138 11.14 13.60 -26.04
N ASN A 139 11.60 12.47 -26.57
CA ASN A 139 12.37 11.50 -25.80
C ASN A 139 13.72 12.07 -25.33
N GLN A 140 14.35 12.95 -26.13
CA GLN A 140 15.58 13.63 -25.71
C GLN A 140 15.37 14.56 -24.49
N LEU A 141 14.15 15.05 -24.29
CA LEU A 141 13.81 15.89 -23.14
C LEU A 141 13.49 15.08 -21.89
N VAL A 142 13.25 13.76 -22.02
CA VAL A 142 12.94 12.90 -20.88
C VAL A 142 14.10 12.88 -19.87
N ASP A 143 15.34 12.80 -20.33
CA ASP A 143 16.51 12.76 -19.46
C ASP A 143 16.66 14.05 -18.63
N VAL A 144 16.38 15.21 -19.25
CA VAL A 144 16.38 16.51 -18.56
C VAL A 144 15.28 16.54 -17.50
N PHE A 145 14.10 16.01 -17.81
CA PHE A 145 12.96 15.99 -16.89
C PHE A 145 13.18 15.03 -15.71
N VAL A 146 13.78 13.85 -15.97
CA VAL A 146 14.08 12.85 -14.96
C VAL A 146 15.14 13.34 -13.97
N GLN A 147 16.12 14.15 -14.43
CA GLN A 147 17.13 14.75 -13.55
C GLN A 147 16.54 15.72 -12.51
N TRP A 148 15.35 16.25 -12.75
CA TRP A 148 14.62 17.10 -11.80
C TRP A 148 13.84 16.30 -10.74
N LEU A 149 13.64 15.00 -10.97
CA LEU A 149 12.97 14.12 -10.02
C LEU A 149 13.99 13.61 -9.00
N HIS A 150 14.21 14.37 -7.95
CA HIS A 150 15.07 13.93 -6.85
C HIS A 150 14.39 12.82 -6.04
N PRO A 151 15.11 11.73 -5.70
CA PRO A 151 14.58 10.73 -4.77
C PRO A 151 14.33 11.39 -3.41
N VAL A 152 13.17 11.07 -2.81
CA VAL A 152 12.84 11.55 -1.46
C VAL A 152 13.83 10.94 -0.49
N GLN A 153 14.62 11.78 0.17
CA GLN A 153 15.49 11.35 1.27
C GLN A 153 14.64 11.14 2.50
N PHE A 154 14.90 10.06 3.23
CA PHE A 154 14.24 9.77 4.50
C PHE A 154 15.27 9.30 5.53
N GLU A 155 14.98 9.57 6.80
CA GLU A 155 15.80 9.10 7.90
C GLU A 155 15.41 7.66 8.25
N ARG A 156 16.39 6.73 8.20
CA ARG A 156 16.18 5.34 8.55
C ARG A 156 16.12 5.18 10.07
N ARG A 157 15.02 4.65 10.58
CA ARG A 157 14.88 4.29 11.99
C ARG A 157 15.42 2.87 12.21
N HIS A 158 16.38 2.72 13.10
CA HIS A 158 16.89 1.41 13.50
C HIS A 158 16.04 0.88 14.66
N VAL A 159 15.30 -0.20 14.41
CA VAL A 159 14.41 -0.82 15.42
C VAL A 159 15.18 -1.73 16.35
N PHE A 160 16.19 -2.40 15.83
CA PHE A 160 17.03 -3.30 16.60
C PHE A 160 18.35 -2.62 16.92
N LYS A 161 18.65 -2.47 18.23
CA LYS A 161 19.99 -2.09 18.66
C LYS A 161 20.90 -3.27 18.37
N SER A 162 21.92 -3.04 17.55
CA SER A 162 23.05 -3.95 17.37
C SER A 162 23.77 -4.18 18.70
#